data_75439c4b41f1eefa357f140b8602e0bf
#
_entry.id   75439c4b41f1eefa357f140b8602e0bf
#
_cell.length_a   1.000
_cell.length_b   1.000
_cell.length_c   1.000
_cell.angle_alpha   90.00
_cell.angle_beta   90.00
_cell.angle_gamma   90.00
#
_symmetry.space_group_name_H-M   'P 1'
#
loop_
_entity.id
_entity.type
_entity.pdbx_description
1 polymer ?
#
loop_
_entity_poly.entity_id
_entity_poly.type
_entity_poly.pdbx_seq_one_letter_code
_entity_poly.pdbx_strand_id
1 'polypeptide(L)'
;MASTDPVRIAQYGVSHAHASGHASVLSADPEVDFCGVYEPSVDARESAQRSSGYEGALWFDSADEMLGDDSIVAVAVEGHVHECLAMARECVDAGKHVWLDKPAGDVLEEFEEILDIARDKGLLVQLGYMFRYNEAFQRIFALA
;
A
#
# COMPACT_ATOMS: atom_id res chain seq x y z
N MET A 1 22.14 14.66 0.11
CA MET A 1 22.38 13.25 -0.30
C MET A 1 21.12 12.51 0.01
N ALA A 2 20.52 11.80 -0.94
CA ALA A 2 19.39 10.90 -0.63
C ALA A 2 19.90 9.84 0.36
N SER A 3 19.07 9.45 1.33
CA SER A 3 19.39 8.33 2.22
C SER A 3 19.65 7.09 1.35
N THR A 4 20.70 6.34 1.69
CA THR A 4 21.00 5.05 1.04
C THR A 4 20.28 3.89 1.75
N ASP A 5 19.53 4.19 2.81
CA ASP A 5 18.81 3.18 3.56
C ASP A 5 17.52 2.81 2.82
N PRO A 6 17.14 1.54 2.79
CA PRO A 6 15.91 1.08 2.16
C PRO A 6 14.67 1.81 2.71
N VAL A 7 13.70 2.05 1.83
CA VAL A 7 12.44 2.68 2.22
C VAL A 7 11.59 1.64 2.96
N ARG A 8 11.20 1.96 4.20
CA ARG A 8 10.38 1.04 5.02
C ARG A 8 8.91 1.15 4.65
N ILE A 9 8.35 0.04 4.15
CA ILE A 9 6.97 -0.06 3.65
C ILE A 9 6.27 -1.24 4.33
N ALA A 10 5.03 -1.01 4.78
CA ALA A 10 4.14 -2.08 5.25
C ALA A 10 2.97 -2.28 4.29
N GLN A 11 2.22 -3.36 4.47
CA GLN A 11 0.98 -3.61 3.74
C GLN A 11 -0.20 -3.69 4.71
N TYR A 12 -1.30 -3.02 4.35
CA TYR A 12 -2.57 -3.04 5.07
C TYR A 12 -3.63 -3.75 4.21
N GLY A 13 -4.09 -4.90 4.69
CA GLY A 13 -5.03 -5.75 3.97
C GLY A 13 -4.35 -6.76 3.04
N VAL A 14 -5.09 -7.84 2.73
CA VAL A 14 -4.64 -8.91 1.82
C VAL A 14 -5.76 -9.35 0.87
N SER A 15 -6.90 -8.68 0.91
CA SER A 15 -8.11 -9.11 0.21
C SER A 15 -8.17 -8.68 -1.26
N HIS A 16 -7.32 -7.72 -1.68
CA HIS A 16 -7.24 -7.32 -3.08
C HIS A 16 -6.54 -8.41 -3.91
N ALA A 17 -6.97 -8.58 -5.17
CA ALA A 17 -6.42 -9.61 -6.06
C ALA A 17 -4.91 -9.47 -6.33
N HIS A 18 -4.34 -8.28 -6.18
CA HIS A 18 -2.92 -8.01 -6.40
C HIS A 18 -2.08 -8.08 -5.11
N ALA A 19 -2.69 -8.17 -3.94
CA ALA A 19 -2.05 -8.04 -2.63
C ALA A 19 -0.79 -8.92 -2.47
N SER A 20 -0.89 -10.21 -2.77
CA SER A 20 0.26 -11.13 -2.68
C SER A 20 1.36 -10.84 -3.70
N GLY A 21 0.98 -10.35 -4.89
CA GLY A 21 1.93 -9.93 -5.92
C GLY A 21 2.70 -8.69 -5.50
N HIS A 22 2.01 -7.70 -4.91
CA HIS A 22 2.64 -6.49 -4.39
C HIS A 22 3.57 -6.79 -3.22
N ALA A 23 3.17 -7.65 -2.28
CA ALA A 23 4.06 -8.11 -1.20
C ALA A 23 5.33 -8.77 -1.75
N SER A 24 5.20 -9.63 -2.76
CA SER A 24 6.36 -10.28 -3.41
C SER A 24 7.29 -9.27 -4.08
N VAL A 25 6.74 -8.26 -4.76
CA VAL A 25 7.54 -7.21 -5.42
C VAL A 25 8.26 -6.35 -4.37
N LEU A 26 7.55 -5.90 -3.34
CA LEU A 26 8.14 -5.09 -2.26
C LEU A 26 9.25 -5.86 -1.53
N SER A 27 9.05 -7.16 -1.27
CA SER A 27 10.07 -8.01 -0.62
C SER A 27 11.30 -8.28 -1.49
N ALA A 28 11.16 -8.21 -2.80
CA ALA A 28 12.24 -8.47 -3.74
C ALA A 28 13.05 -7.23 -4.12
N ASP A 29 12.54 -6.03 -3.85
CA ASP A 29 13.19 -4.78 -4.22
C ASP A 29 14.28 -4.42 -3.19
N PRO A 30 15.56 -4.28 -3.61
CA PRO A 30 16.66 -3.96 -2.69
C PRO A 30 16.59 -2.54 -2.12
N GLU A 31 15.77 -1.65 -2.67
CA GLU A 31 15.55 -0.29 -2.16
C GLU A 31 14.39 -0.23 -1.15
N VAL A 32 13.71 -1.37 -0.89
CA VAL A 32 12.58 -1.49 0.03
C VAL A 32 12.93 -2.43 1.19
N ASP A 33 12.62 -1.98 2.41
CA ASP A 33 12.48 -2.83 3.59
C ASP A 33 10.99 -3.10 3.81
N PHE A 34 10.52 -4.27 3.34
CA PHE A 34 9.12 -4.68 3.53
C PHE A 34 8.91 -5.13 4.97
N CYS A 35 8.37 -4.22 5.80
CA CYS A 35 8.32 -4.36 7.25
C CYS A 35 7.30 -5.39 7.74
N GLY A 36 6.28 -5.71 6.94
CA GLY A 36 5.25 -6.68 7.31
C GLY A 36 3.84 -6.30 6.84
N VAL A 37 2.88 -7.07 7.31
CA VAL A 37 1.47 -7.01 6.88
C VAL A 37 0.56 -6.90 8.09
N TYR A 38 -0.47 -6.08 8.00
CA TYR A 38 -1.62 -6.12 8.88
C TYR A 38 -2.88 -6.50 8.10
N GLU A 39 -3.65 -7.45 8.63
CA GLU A 39 -4.95 -7.87 8.10
C GLU A 39 -5.93 -8.03 9.27
N PRO A 40 -7.05 -7.27 9.27
CA PRO A 40 -8.03 -7.32 10.37
C PRO A 40 -8.84 -8.63 10.42
N SER A 41 -9.04 -9.30 9.27
CA SER A 41 -9.76 -10.55 9.19
C SER A 41 -8.85 -11.73 9.53
N VAL A 42 -9.17 -12.44 10.61
CA VAL A 42 -8.41 -13.64 11.03
C VAL A 42 -8.36 -14.69 9.92
N ASP A 43 -9.49 -14.95 9.27
CA ASP A 43 -9.58 -15.96 8.20
C ASP A 43 -8.75 -15.56 6.97
N ALA A 44 -8.79 -14.28 6.59
CA ALA A 44 -8.01 -13.75 5.48
C ALA A 44 -6.50 -13.78 5.80
N ARG A 45 -6.12 -13.37 7.02
CA ARG A 45 -4.73 -13.45 7.53
C ARG A 45 -4.20 -14.88 7.47
N GLU A 46 -4.93 -15.85 8.04
CA GLU A 46 -4.53 -17.26 8.02
C GLU A 46 -4.42 -17.83 6.59
N SER A 47 -5.31 -17.41 5.71
CA SER A 47 -5.25 -17.80 4.30
C SER A 47 -4.03 -17.23 3.60
N ALA A 48 -3.75 -15.93 3.81
CA ALA A 48 -2.61 -15.25 3.23
C ALA A 48 -1.27 -15.81 3.73
N GLN A 49 -1.16 -16.16 5.02
CA GLN A 49 0.04 -16.78 5.61
C GLN A 49 0.43 -18.11 4.94
N ARG A 50 -0.51 -18.78 4.29
CA ARG A 50 -0.24 -20.01 3.50
C ARG A 50 0.16 -19.74 2.05
N SER A 51 0.08 -18.48 1.62
CA SER A 51 0.45 -18.06 0.26
C SER A 51 1.95 -17.77 0.16
N SER A 52 2.56 -18.19 -0.94
CA SER A 52 3.99 -17.92 -1.22
C SER A 52 4.32 -16.43 -1.34
N GLY A 53 3.34 -15.58 -1.64
CA GLY A 53 3.54 -14.13 -1.70
C GLY A 53 3.87 -13.49 -0.36
N TYR A 54 3.59 -14.19 0.74
CA TYR A 54 3.84 -13.71 2.11
C TYR A 54 4.83 -14.59 2.88
N GLU A 55 5.59 -15.42 2.17
CA GLU A 55 6.59 -16.28 2.81
C GLU A 55 7.64 -15.43 3.54
N GLY A 56 7.78 -15.67 4.84
CA GLY A 56 8.71 -14.92 5.70
C GLY A 56 8.24 -13.53 6.11
N ALA A 57 7.07 -13.07 5.66
CA ALA A 57 6.54 -11.77 6.08
C ALA A 57 6.23 -11.73 7.58
N LEU A 58 6.52 -10.61 8.22
CA LEU A 58 6.07 -10.31 9.58
C LEU A 58 4.58 -9.92 9.54
N TRP A 59 3.88 -10.14 10.67
CA TRP A 59 2.46 -9.83 10.78
C TRP A 59 2.21 -8.99 12.01
N PHE A 60 1.71 -7.78 11.81
CA PHE A 60 1.31 -6.90 12.90
C PHE A 60 0.02 -7.41 13.57
N ASP A 61 -0.12 -7.18 14.86
CA ASP A 61 -1.30 -7.60 15.62
C ASP A 61 -2.42 -6.57 15.56
N SER A 62 -2.11 -5.32 15.20
CA SER A 62 -3.10 -4.24 15.04
C SER A 62 -2.65 -3.20 14.02
N ALA A 63 -3.62 -2.42 13.50
CA ALA A 63 -3.34 -1.24 12.69
C ALA A 63 -2.52 -0.21 13.48
N ASP A 64 -2.85 -0.02 14.77
CA ASP A 64 -2.16 0.93 15.64
C ASP A 64 -0.66 0.58 15.80
N GLU A 65 -0.32 -0.71 15.90
CA GLU A 65 1.07 -1.16 15.95
C GLU A 65 1.81 -0.81 14.65
N MET A 66 1.23 -1.11 13.50
CA MET A 66 1.82 -0.82 12.20
C MET A 66 1.93 0.68 11.93
N LEU A 67 0.84 1.41 12.14
CA LEU A 67 0.75 2.84 11.83
C LEU A 67 1.51 3.70 12.85
N GLY A 68 1.65 3.23 14.09
CA GLY A 68 2.40 3.89 15.16
C GLY A 68 3.92 3.72 15.06
N ASP A 69 4.44 2.86 14.17
CA ASP A 69 5.89 2.76 13.93
C ASP A 69 6.34 3.91 13.03
N ASP A 70 6.99 4.93 13.62
CA ASP A 70 7.49 6.11 12.91
C ASP A 70 8.51 5.78 11.82
N SER A 71 9.13 4.62 11.87
CA SER A 71 10.11 4.19 10.86
C SER A 71 9.46 3.69 9.58
N ILE A 72 8.19 3.27 9.60
CA ILE A 72 7.41 2.93 8.43
C ILE A 72 6.94 4.23 7.78
N VAL A 73 7.39 4.51 6.56
CA VAL A 73 7.10 5.76 5.87
C VAL A 73 5.94 5.65 4.88
N ALA A 74 5.65 4.45 4.40
CA ALA A 74 4.59 4.21 3.42
C ALA A 74 3.83 2.92 3.71
N VAL A 75 2.58 2.86 3.25
CA VAL A 75 1.71 1.68 3.38
C VAL A 75 1.06 1.36 2.05
N ALA A 76 1.18 0.10 1.61
CA ALA A 76 0.41 -0.45 0.50
C ALA A 76 -0.97 -0.89 1.02
N VAL A 77 -2.04 -0.29 0.51
CA VAL A 77 -3.43 -0.59 0.92
C VAL A 77 -4.03 -1.58 -0.06
N GLU A 78 -4.34 -2.78 0.45
CA GLU A 78 -4.73 -3.98 -0.32
C GLU A 78 -5.99 -4.66 0.24
N GLY A 79 -6.91 -3.88 0.80
CA GLY A 79 -8.22 -4.35 1.29
C GLY A 79 -9.22 -4.61 0.16
N HIS A 80 -10.44 -4.97 0.52
CA HIS A 80 -11.56 -4.92 -0.43
C HIS A 80 -11.84 -3.47 -0.85
N VAL A 81 -12.35 -3.27 -2.07
CA VAL A 81 -12.60 -1.94 -2.63
C VAL A 81 -13.37 -1.01 -1.68
N HIS A 82 -14.40 -1.53 -1.00
CA HIS A 82 -15.21 -0.78 -0.05
C HIS A 82 -14.52 -0.49 1.29
N GLU A 83 -13.36 -1.10 1.56
CA GLU A 83 -12.57 -0.90 2.78
C GLU A 83 -11.36 0.03 2.53
N CYS A 84 -10.92 0.10 1.27
CA CYS A 84 -9.66 0.77 0.91
C CYS A 84 -9.62 2.25 1.31
N LEU A 85 -10.73 2.99 1.20
CA LEU A 85 -10.75 4.41 1.58
C LEU A 85 -10.59 4.58 3.10
N ALA A 86 -11.26 3.76 3.91
CA ALA A 86 -11.10 3.80 5.37
C ALA A 86 -9.64 3.48 5.78
N MET A 87 -9.04 2.42 5.20
CA MET A 87 -7.66 2.06 5.46
C MET A 87 -6.67 3.17 5.00
N ALA A 88 -6.90 3.76 3.82
CA ALA A 88 -6.08 4.85 3.31
C ALA A 88 -6.20 6.10 4.18
N ARG A 89 -7.40 6.39 4.71
CA ARG A 89 -7.65 7.48 5.65
C ARG A 89 -6.84 7.29 6.93
N GLU A 90 -6.87 6.11 7.54
CA GLU A 90 -6.06 5.79 8.72
C GLU A 90 -4.56 6.00 8.45
N CYS A 91 -4.07 5.57 7.28
CA CYS A 91 -2.69 5.76 6.89
C CYS A 91 -2.29 7.24 6.78
N VAL A 92 -3.07 8.06 6.07
CA VAL A 92 -2.74 9.50 5.93
C VAL A 92 -2.92 10.25 7.25
N ASP A 93 -3.87 9.86 8.09
CA ASP A 93 -4.04 10.42 9.43
C ASP A 93 -2.83 10.12 10.32
N ALA A 94 -2.24 8.93 10.20
CA ALA A 94 -1.01 8.52 10.86
C ALA A 94 0.28 9.08 10.21
N GLY A 95 0.16 9.91 9.16
CA GLY A 95 1.33 10.54 8.50
C GLY A 95 2.09 9.62 7.56
N LYS A 96 1.45 8.56 7.03
CA LYS A 96 2.08 7.63 6.09
C LYS A 96 1.76 8.00 4.64
N HIS A 97 2.74 7.84 3.75
CA HIS A 97 2.49 7.79 2.31
C HIS A 97 1.65 6.55 1.98
N VAL A 98 0.83 6.62 0.95
CA VAL A 98 -0.08 5.53 0.59
C VAL A 98 0.14 5.08 -0.86
N TRP A 99 0.34 3.79 -1.04
CA TRP A 99 0.14 3.12 -2.31
C TRP A 99 -1.21 2.41 -2.27
N LEU A 100 -2.20 2.97 -2.95
CA LEU A 100 -3.59 2.51 -2.96
C LEU A 100 -3.87 1.77 -4.27
N ASP A 101 -4.29 0.49 -4.20
CA ASP A 101 -4.61 -0.23 -5.43
C ASP A 101 -5.90 0.30 -6.08
N LYS A 102 -6.07 -0.03 -7.33
CA LYS A 102 -7.20 0.42 -8.16
C LYS A 102 -8.38 -0.59 -8.06
N PRO A 103 -9.62 -0.10 -8.08
CA PRO A 103 -10.02 1.29 -7.91
C PRO A 103 -9.76 1.76 -6.48
N ALA A 104 -9.55 3.07 -6.31
CA ALA A 104 -9.24 3.65 -5.00
C ALA A 104 -10.31 3.37 -3.94
N GLY A 105 -11.54 3.22 -4.37
CA GLY A 105 -12.73 3.00 -3.56
C GLY A 105 -13.97 3.26 -4.40
N ASP A 106 -15.12 3.38 -3.74
CA ASP A 106 -16.43 3.56 -4.36
C ASP A 106 -17.12 4.89 -3.99
N VAL A 107 -16.49 5.73 -3.17
CA VAL A 107 -17.00 7.05 -2.75
C VAL A 107 -16.00 8.14 -3.11
N LEU A 108 -16.35 8.95 -4.11
CA LEU A 108 -15.45 9.99 -4.62
C LEU A 108 -15.13 11.06 -3.56
N GLU A 109 -16.13 11.51 -2.84
CA GLU A 109 -16.00 12.54 -1.81
C GLU A 109 -15.00 12.14 -0.73
N GLU A 110 -15.03 10.89 -0.26
CA GLU A 110 -14.09 10.36 0.74
C GLU A 110 -12.66 10.31 0.17
N PHE A 111 -12.52 9.95 -1.10
CA PHE A 111 -11.21 9.95 -1.75
C PHE A 111 -10.64 11.37 -1.89
N GLU A 112 -11.48 12.36 -2.25
CA GLU A 112 -11.07 13.76 -2.32
C GLU A 112 -10.62 14.29 -0.95
N GLU A 113 -11.33 13.95 0.14
CA GLU A 113 -10.92 14.30 1.51
C GLU A 113 -9.56 13.71 1.88
N ILE A 114 -9.29 12.44 1.51
CA ILE A 114 -8.00 11.79 1.75
C ILE A 114 -6.87 12.53 1.00
N LEU A 115 -7.12 12.93 -0.25
CA LEU A 115 -6.15 13.69 -1.03
C LEU A 115 -5.87 15.08 -0.44
N ASP A 116 -6.89 15.74 0.12
CA ASP A 116 -6.73 17.04 0.78
C ASP A 116 -5.87 16.89 2.06
N ILE A 117 -6.15 15.89 2.90
CA ILE A 117 -5.35 15.58 4.09
C ILE A 117 -3.90 15.26 3.69
N ALA A 118 -3.71 14.42 2.70
CA ALA A 118 -2.39 14.05 2.22
C ALA A 118 -1.61 15.29 1.73
N ARG A 119 -2.26 16.18 0.98
CA ARG A 119 -1.67 17.43 0.51
C ARG A 119 -1.23 18.33 1.66
N ASP A 120 -2.10 18.52 2.66
CA ASP A 120 -1.83 19.37 3.82
C ASP A 120 -0.66 18.83 4.66
N LYS A 121 -0.49 17.52 4.71
CA LYS A 121 0.61 16.85 5.42
C LYS A 121 1.85 16.61 4.56
N GLY A 122 1.84 16.95 3.27
CA GLY A 122 2.95 16.68 2.34
C GLY A 122 3.16 15.19 2.03
N LEU A 123 2.08 14.40 2.10
CA LEU A 123 2.10 12.97 1.83
C LEU A 123 1.77 12.66 0.37
N LEU A 124 2.27 11.52 -0.11
CA LEU A 124 1.94 10.98 -1.43
C LEU A 124 0.80 9.96 -1.31
N VAL A 125 -0.15 10.04 -2.24
CA VAL A 125 -1.13 8.98 -2.51
C VAL A 125 -0.93 8.54 -3.95
N GLN A 126 -0.39 7.34 -4.14
CA GLN A 126 -0.09 6.74 -5.43
C GLN A 126 -1.14 5.67 -5.75
N LEU A 127 -1.85 5.80 -6.88
CA LEU A 127 -2.74 4.74 -7.35
C LEU A 127 -1.96 3.67 -8.13
N GLY A 128 -2.32 2.39 -7.89
CA GLY A 128 -1.69 1.20 -8.46
C GLY A 128 -2.01 0.96 -9.94
N TYR A 129 -1.89 1.95 -10.81
CA TYR A 129 -2.08 1.81 -12.25
C TYR A 129 -0.84 1.20 -12.91
N MET A 130 -0.76 -0.13 -12.93
CA MET A 130 0.40 -0.91 -13.41
C MET A 130 0.85 -0.54 -14.84
N PHE A 131 -0.07 -0.14 -15.71
CA PHE A 131 0.27 0.19 -17.09
C PHE A 131 0.90 1.57 -17.26
N ARG A 132 0.87 2.45 -16.25
CA ARG A 132 1.47 3.78 -16.30
C ARG A 132 2.97 3.73 -16.63
N TYR A 133 3.67 2.73 -16.13
CA TYR A 133 5.12 2.54 -16.31
C TYR A 133 5.47 1.45 -17.32
N ASN A 134 4.49 0.87 -18.00
CA ASN A 134 4.73 -0.11 -19.05
C ASN A 134 5.27 0.57 -20.30
N GLU A 135 6.44 0.15 -20.76
CA GLU A 135 7.15 0.77 -21.89
C GLU A 135 6.32 0.82 -23.18
N ALA A 136 5.53 -0.23 -23.49
CA ALA A 136 4.68 -0.26 -24.66
C ALA A 136 3.59 0.81 -24.59
N PHE A 137 2.93 0.99 -23.44
CA PHE A 137 1.94 2.04 -23.23
C PHE A 137 2.57 3.43 -23.28
N GLN A 138 3.71 3.64 -22.63
CA GLN A 138 4.44 4.91 -22.67
C GLN A 138 4.80 5.28 -24.11
N ARG A 139 5.24 4.30 -24.91
CA ARG A 139 5.57 4.52 -26.33
C ARG A 139 4.35 4.87 -27.17
N ILE A 140 3.19 4.22 -26.93
CA ILE A 140 1.93 4.54 -27.61
C ILE A 140 1.52 5.99 -27.29
N PHE A 141 1.54 6.39 -26.01
CA PHE A 141 1.20 7.75 -25.60
C PHE A 141 2.15 8.81 -26.14
N ALA A 142 3.44 8.49 -26.30
CA ALA A 142 4.40 9.43 -26.89
C ALA A 142 4.24 9.60 -28.42
N LEU A 143 3.53 8.70 -29.08
CA LEU A 143 3.28 8.75 -30.52
C LEU A 143 1.90 9.33 -30.90
N ALA A 144 1.02 9.53 -29.93
CA ALA A 144 -0.33 10.10 -30.10
C ALA A 144 -0.34 11.61 -29.95
#